data_0ebb78b5aa85a444f06321408e8cdca4
#
_entry.id   0ebb78b5aa85a444f06321408e8cdca4
#
_cell.length_a   1.000
_cell.length_b   1.000
_cell.length_c   1.000
_cell.angle_alpha   90.00
_cell.angle_beta   90.00
_cell.angle_gamma   90.00
#
_symmetry.space_group_name_H-M   'P 1'
#
loop_
_entity.id
_entity.type
_entity.pdbx_description
1 polymer ?
#
loop_
_entity_poly.entity_id
_entity_poly.type
_entity_poly.pdbx_seq_one_letter_code
_entity_poly.pdbx_strand_id
1 'polypeptide(L)'
;MSRIRELDALRGFAVCGIMLVNTWQHSQTSDPVIETLFQGRFYPIFSALFGVSFVLILRTGSRWVLLRRLVWLLCFGLIVRMYYPGEVLTDYAVWGAVALLPASFVPGPLVALLSAAALWAGMRVGGGAALIPGLLLAGMAVMELRPSRRWLLPAFALSAVMSATFTWLWLAEPEGAPLSSWTLYSLGALTGAAAYATGFLLLPRMRIFEPMGRMALTNYVSGTVVITFVTQPVLVVAGITIVAQALISWWWLRAFRYGPLEWVWRCLTRLERVSFRRDDHRPVPDPGLP
;
A
#
# COMPACT_ATOMS: atom_id res chain seq x y z
N MET A 1 4.18 19.40 -8.95
CA MET A 1 3.56 18.14 -9.43
C MET A 1 2.09 18.14 -9.07
N SER A 2 1.20 17.93 -10.05
CA SER A 2 -0.20 17.66 -9.78
C SER A 2 -0.28 16.33 -9.01
N ARG A 3 -0.87 16.35 -7.85
CA ARG A 3 -1.06 15.19 -7.00
C ARG A 3 -2.07 14.25 -7.65
N ILE A 4 -1.73 12.98 -7.80
CA ILE A 4 -2.64 12.00 -8.40
C ILE A 4 -3.60 11.54 -7.28
N ARG A 5 -4.74 12.23 -7.17
CA ARG A 5 -5.73 12.02 -6.11
C ARG A 5 -6.32 10.61 -6.10
N GLU A 6 -6.42 9.98 -7.27
CA GLU A 6 -6.89 8.59 -7.40
C GLU A 6 -5.96 7.61 -6.70
N LEU A 7 -4.63 7.82 -6.79
CA LEU A 7 -3.65 6.98 -6.07
C LEU A 7 -3.70 7.19 -4.55
N ASP A 8 -3.93 8.44 -4.12
CA ASP A 8 -4.11 8.72 -2.69
C ASP A 8 -5.40 8.04 -2.18
N ALA A 9 -6.50 8.10 -2.94
CA ALA A 9 -7.75 7.43 -2.57
C ALA A 9 -7.60 5.90 -2.52
N LEU A 10 -6.97 5.30 -3.54
CA LEU A 10 -6.71 3.85 -3.57
C LEU A 10 -5.80 3.41 -2.39
N ARG A 11 -4.82 4.23 -2.02
CA ARG A 11 -3.99 3.98 -0.84
C ARG A 11 -4.80 4.03 0.45
N GLY A 12 -5.71 5.00 0.58
CA GLY A 12 -6.64 5.09 1.71
C GLY A 12 -7.55 3.87 1.82
N PHE A 13 -8.10 3.41 0.69
CA PHE A 13 -8.89 2.19 0.62
C PHE A 13 -8.08 0.96 1.08
N ALA A 14 -6.83 0.84 0.60
CA ALA A 14 -5.96 -0.26 1.01
C ALA A 14 -5.63 -0.23 2.51
N VAL A 15 -5.41 0.96 3.11
CA VAL A 15 -5.18 1.12 4.56
C VAL A 15 -6.40 0.66 5.37
N CYS A 16 -7.63 0.98 4.93
CA CYS A 16 -8.84 0.48 5.59
C CYS A 16 -8.91 -1.05 5.60
N GLY A 17 -8.65 -1.67 4.45
CA GLY A 17 -8.67 -3.14 4.36
C GLY A 17 -7.54 -3.79 5.17
N ILE A 18 -6.35 -3.20 5.20
CA ILE A 18 -5.24 -3.65 6.04
C ILE A 18 -5.63 -3.56 7.52
N MET A 19 -6.27 -2.46 7.95
CA MET A 19 -6.74 -2.30 9.33
C MET A 19 -7.70 -3.41 9.73
N LEU A 20 -8.69 -3.74 8.89
CA LEU A 20 -9.63 -4.83 9.13
C LEU A 20 -8.91 -6.18 9.26
N VAL A 21 -8.07 -6.51 8.28
CA VAL A 21 -7.37 -7.81 8.24
C VAL A 21 -6.39 -7.96 9.40
N ASN A 22 -5.62 -6.91 9.71
CA ASN A 22 -4.66 -6.96 10.81
C ASN A 22 -5.36 -7.10 12.17
N THR A 23 -6.51 -6.40 12.39
CA THR A 23 -7.31 -6.56 13.61
C THR A 23 -7.81 -7.99 13.74
N TRP A 24 -8.32 -8.57 12.64
CA TRP A 24 -8.78 -9.96 12.62
C TRP A 24 -7.66 -10.96 12.89
N GLN A 25 -6.51 -10.84 12.22
CA GLN A 25 -5.37 -11.73 12.43
C GLN A 25 -4.84 -11.68 13.88
N HIS A 26 -4.82 -10.49 14.47
CA HIS A 26 -4.34 -10.33 15.85
C HIS A 26 -5.32 -10.86 16.88
N SER A 27 -6.61 -10.90 16.58
CA SER A 27 -7.66 -11.42 17.45
C SER A 27 -7.67 -12.96 17.56
N GLN A 28 -6.98 -13.64 16.65
CA GLN A 28 -6.94 -15.12 16.55
C GLN A 28 -8.32 -15.77 16.42
N THR A 29 -9.33 -15.02 15.95
CA THR A 29 -10.67 -15.55 15.66
C THR A 29 -10.73 -16.04 14.22
N SER A 30 -11.48 -17.10 13.96
CA SER A 30 -11.79 -17.56 12.61
C SER A 30 -13.04 -16.84 12.10
N ASP A 31 -12.95 -16.20 10.94
CA ASP A 31 -14.09 -15.62 10.21
C ASP A 31 -13.92 -15.97 8.72
N PRO A 32 -14.70 -16.93 8.20
CA PRO A 32 -14.57 -17.37 6.81
C PRO A 32 -14.78 -16.26 5.79
N VAL A 33 -15.58 -15.25 6.10
CA VAL A 33 -15.82 -14.11 5.20
C VAL A 33 -14.58 -13.23 5.12
N ILE A 34 -13.99 -12.90 6.27
CA ILE A 34 -12.76 -12.09 6.30
C ILE A 34 -11.62 -12.85 5.65
N GLU A 35 -11.46 -14.12 5.97
CA GLU A 35 -10.43 -14.98 5.40
C GLU A 35 -10.56 -15.09 3.87
N THR A 36 -11.77 -15.36 3.37
CA THR A 36 -12.00 -15.62 1.95
C THR A 36 -12.01 -14.35 1.11
N LEU A 37 -12.60 -13.25 1.60
CA LEU A 37 -12.81 -12.04 0.80
C LEU A 37 -11.80 -10.91 1.07
N PHE A 38 -11.18 -10.86 2.25
CA PHE A 38 -10.35 -9.73 2.65
C PHE A 38 -8.88 -10.08 2.87
N GLN A 39 -8.62 -11.26 3.48
CA GLN A 39 -7.25 -11.65 3.78
C GLN A 39 -6.39 -11.73 2.50
N GLY A 40 -5.16 -11.24 2.60
CA GLY A 40 -4.19 -11.28 1.51
C GLY A 40 -4.47 -10.35 0.33
N ARG A 41 -5.57 -9.55 0.31
CA ARG A 41 -5.96 -8.74 -0.87
C ARG A 41 -5.55 -7.27 -0.77
N PHE A 42 -5.36 -6.72 0.41
CA PHE A 42 -5.08 -5.29 0.58
C PHE A 42 -3.60 -4.93 0.66
N TYR A 43 -2.79 -5.76 1.30
CA TYR A 43 -1.34 -5.53 1.34
C TYR A 43 -0.70 -5.54 -0.06
N PRO A 44 -1.14 -6.36 -1.06
CA PRO A 44 -0.60 -6.28 -2.41
C PRO A 44 -0.90 -4.96 -3.09
N ILE A 45 -2.10 -4.39 -2.87
CA ILE A 45 -2.46 -3.07 -3.39
C ILE A 45 -1.52 -2.01 -2.80
N PHE A 46 -1.32 -2.05 -1.48
CA PHE A 46 -0.48 -1.09 -0.79
C PHE A 46 1.00 -1.22 -1.20
N SER A 47 1.50 -2.45 -1.36
CA SER A 47 2.86 -2.74 -1.86
C SER A 47 3.06 -2.20 -3.28
N ALA A 48 2.13 -2.48 -4.20
CA ALA A 48 2.19 -1.95 -5.56
C ALA A 48 2.16 -0.42 -5.58
N LEU A 49 1.32 0.23 -4.77
CA LEU A 49 1.28 1.68 -4.63
C LEU A 49 2.57 2.27 -4.04
N PHE A 50 3.31 1.51 -3.25
CA PHE A 50 4.65 1.91 -2.81
C PHE A 50 5.61 1.95 -4.00
N GLY A 51 5.62 0.93 -4.86
CA GLY A 51 6.40 0.90 -6.10
C GLY A 51 6.04 2.03 -7.06
N VAL A 52 4.74 2.32 -7.26
CA VAL A 52 4.27 3.50 -8.00
C VAL A 52 4.83 4.79 -7.41
N SER A 53 4.76 4.94 -6.09
CA SER A 53 5.24 6.13 -5.39
C SER A 53 6.75 6.30 -5.50
N PHE A 54 7.50 5.20 -5.53
CA PHE A 54 8.94 5.19 -5.73
C PHE A 54 9.31 5.81 -7.08
N VAL A 55 8.65 5.41 -8.18
CA VAL A 55 8.88 5.99 -9.51
C VAL A 55 8.50 7.46 -9.55
N LEU A 56 7.40 7.87 -8.93
CA LEU A 56 6.98 9.27 -8.88
C LEU A 56 8.02 10.16 -8.17
N ILE A 57 8.64 9.65 -7.10
CA ILE A 57 9.69 10.37 -6.38
C ILE A 57 10.97 10.39 -7.21
N LEU A 58 11.32 9.29 -7.87
CA LEU A 58 12.50 9.18 -8.71
C LEU A 58 12.50 10.19 -9.86
N ARG A 59 11.31 10.47 -10.45
CA ARG A 59 11.15 11.47 -11.52
C ARG A 59 11.41 12.91 -11.09
N THR A 60 11.36 13.20 -9.79
CA THR A 60 11.50 14.56 -9.23
C THR A 60 12.67 14.73 -8.28
N GLY A 61 13.33 13.63 -7.92
CA GLY A 61 14.41 13.61 -6.94
C GLY A 61 15.56 12.71 -7.37
N SER A 62 16.61 12.72 -6.58
CA SER A 62 17.76 11.84 -6.77
C SER A 62 17.55 10.49 -6.09
N ARG A 63 18.29 9.47 -6.52
CA ARG A 63 18.33 8.14 -5.87
C ARG A 63 18.80 8.23 -4.41
N TRP A 64 19.62 9.20 -4.07
CA TRP A 64 20.04 9.45 -2.68
C TRP A 64 18.90 9.89 -1.77
N VAL A 65 17.94 10.68 -2.29
CA VAL A 65 16.72 11.04 -1.56
C VAL A 65 15.86 9.80 -1.31
N LEU A 66 15.76 8.91 -2.32
CA LEU A 66 15.06 7.64 -2.16
C LEU A 66 15.74 6.74 -1.13
N LEU A 67 17.06 6.60 -1.19
CA LEU A 67 17.81 5.78 -0.23
C LEU A 67 17.62 6.30 1.21
N ARG A 68 17.75 7.62 1.43
CA ARG A 68 17.47 8.22 2.76
C ARG A 68 16.03 7.97 3.20
N ARG A 69 15.09 8.03 2.28
CA ARG A 69 13.68 7.75 2.56
C ARG A 69 13.46 6.30 3.02
N LEU A 70 14.16 5.34 2.40
CA LEU A 70 14.10 3.93 2.79
C LEU A 70 14.79 3.69 4.13
N VAL A 71 15.93 4.33 4.40
CA VAL A 71 16.61 4.25 5.71
C VAL A 71 15.70 4.73 6.84
N TRP A 72 15.05 5.87 6.68
CA TRP A 72 14.11 6.36 7.71
C TRP A 72 12.85 5.51 7.81
N LEU A 73 12.39 4.92 6.70
CA LEU A 73 11.29 3.96 6.72
C LEU A 73 11.68 2.70 7.52
N LEU A 74 12.92 2.22 7.35
CA LEU A 74 13.46 1.12 8.15
C LEU A 74 13.48 1.46 9.65
N CYS A 75 13.92 2.67 10.02
CA CYS A 75 13.87 3.11 11.41
C CYS A 75 12.44 3.10 11.98
N PHE A 76 11.45 3.61 11.23
CA PHE A 76 10.04 3.54 11.64
C PHE A 76 9.56 2.08 11.74
N GLY A 77 9.91 1.23 10.78
CA GLY A 77 9.57 -0.19 10.80
C GLY A 77 10.12 -0.89 12.04
N LEU A 78 11.41 -0.69 12.35
CA LEU A 78 12.04 -1.29 13.53
C LEU A 78 11.36 -0.84 14.85
N ILE A 79 10.96 0.43 14.95
CA ILE A 79 10.21 0.91 16.12
C ILE A 79 8.84 0.23 16.21
N VAL A 80 8.10 0.13 15.08
CA VAL A 80 6.79 -0.54 15.07
C VAL A 80 6.94 -2.02 15.38
N ARG A 81 7.98 -2.67 14.88
CA ARG A 81 8.26 -4.09 15.10
C ARG A 81 8.46 -4.45 16.57
N MET A 82 8.88 -3.51 17.42
CA MET A 82 9.05 -3.74 18.86
C MET A 82 7.72 -4.09 19.56
N TYR A 83 6.59 -3.61 19.06
CA TYR A 83 5.26 -3.86 19.64
C TYR A 83 4.29 -4.57 18.68
N TYR A 84 4.58 -4.59 17.39
CA TYR A 84 3.77 -5.26 16.36
C TYR A 84 4.67 -6.06 15.40
N PRO A 85 4.95 -7.35 15.67
CA PRO A 85 5.88 -8.17 14.87
C PRO A 85 5.43 -8.38 13.42
N GLY A 86 4.12 -8.28 13.12
CA GLY A 86 3.54 -8.40 11.78
C GLY A 86 3.63 -7.13 10.92
N GLU A 87 4.51 -6.17 11.27
CA GLU A 87 4.68 -4.94 10.52
C GLU A 87 5.35 -5.19 9.15
N VAL A 88 5.01 -4.36 8.16
CA VAL A 88 5.50 -4.49 6.77
C VAL A 88 6.44 -3.35 6.34
N LEU A 89 6.66 -2.33 7.18
CA LEU A 89 7.49 -1.16 6.83
C LEU A 89 8.95 -1.55 6.66
N THR A 90 9.45 -2.46 7.51
CA THR A 90 10.80 -3.03 7.41
C THR A 90 10.99 -3.74 6.08
N ASP A 91 10.04 -4.59 5.69
CA ASP A 91 10.09 -5.29 4.40
C ASP A 91 10.07 -4.32 3.22
N TYR A 92 9.25 -3.27 3.27
CA TYR A 92 9.22 -2.24 2.22
C TYR A 92 10.53 -1.45 2.14
N ALA A 93 11.16 -1.18 3.28
CA ALA A 93 12.44 -0.49 3.30
C ALA A 93 13.56 -1.35 2.71
N VAL A 94 13.66 -2.61 3.13
CA VAL A 94 14.68 -3.57 2.66
C VAL A 94 14.48 -3.88 1.18
N TRP A 95 13.27 -4.32 0.77
CA TRP A 95 13.00 -4.65 -0.63
C TRP A 95 12.96 -3.41 -1.54
N GLY A 96 12.64 -2.24 -0.99
CA GLY A 96 12.80 -0.97 -1.69
C GLY A 96 14.26 -0.68 -2.05
N ALA A 97 15.17 -0.98 -1.14
CA ALA A 97 16.62 -0.81 -1.39
C ALA A 97 17.18 -1.92 -2.29
N VAL A 98 16.79 -3.18 -2.08
CA VAL A 98 17.38 -4.34 -2.76
C VAL A 98 16.73 -4.63 -4.12
N ALA A 99 15.44 -4.36 -4.29
CA ALA A 99 14.72 -4.63 -5.54
C ALA A 99 14.43 -3.36 -6.35
N LEU A 100 13.75 -2.34 -5.76
CA LEU A 100 13.35 -1.16 -6.53
C LEU A 100 14.52 -0.26 -6.93
N LEU A 101 15.49 -0.08 -6.05
CA LEU A 101 16.61 0.82 -6.36
C LEU A 101 17.47 0.29 -7.53
N PRO A 102 17.89 -0.98 -7.59
CA PRO A 102 18.53 -1.55 -8.77
C PRO A 102 17.61 -1.57 -10.00
N ALA A 103 16.32 -1.93 -9.84
CA ALA A 103 15.36 -1.93 -10.93
C ALA A 103 15.15 -0.54 -11.56
N SER A 104 15.52 0.54 -10.85
CA SER A 104 15.44 1.90 -11.38
C SER A 104 16.43 2.18 -12.54
N PHE A 105 17.33 1.26 -12.83
CA PHE A 105 18.25 1.31 -13.98
C PHE A 105 17.79 0.41 -15.14
N VAL A 106 16.67 -0.29 -14.97
CA VAL A 106 16.18 -1.32 -15.89
C VAL A 106 14.95 -0.80 -16.64
N PRO A 107 14.79 -1.08 -17.94
CA PRO A 107 13.61 -0.64 -18.70
C PRO A 107 12.33 -1.33 -18.22
N GLY A 108 11.20 -0.61 -18.29
CA GLY A 108 9.91 -1.03 -17.75
C GLY A 108 9.43 -2.44 -18.14
N PRO A 109 9.56 -2.90 -19.41
CA PRO A 109 9.21 -4.27 -19.78
C PRO A 109 10.01 -5.33 -19.03
N LEU A 110 11.30 -5.10 -18.80
CA LEU A 110 12.14 -6.02 -18.03
C LEU A 110 11.79 -5.97 -16.54
N VAL A 111 11.42 -4.81 -15.99
CA VAL A 111 10.89 -4.71 -14.63
C VAL A 111 9.61 -5.52 -14.47
N ALA A 112 8.73 -5.53 -15.49
CA ALA A 112 7.52 -6.35 -15.48
C ALA A 112 7.84 -7.86 -15.48
N LEU A 113 8.83 -8.30 -16.23
CA LEU A 113 9.30 -9.68 -16.22
C LEU A 113 9.92 -10.07 -14.86
N LEU A 114 10.76 -9.21 -14.30
CA LEU A 114 11.34 -9.41 -12.98
C LEU A 114 10.24 -9.46 -11.90
N SER A 115 9.22 -8.62 -12.01
CA SER A 115 8.05 -8.67 -11.13
C SER A 115 7.34 -10.02 -11.20
N ALA A 116 7.04 -10.50 -12.42
CA ALA A 116 6.37 -11.78 -12.61
C ALA A 116 7.21 -12.95 -12.05
N ALA A 117 8.52 -12.96 -12.31
CA ALA A 117 9.44 -13.97 -11.77
C ALA A 117 9.50 -13.92 -10.22
N ALA A 118 9.59 -12.73 -9.63
CA ALA A 118 9.62 -12.56 -8.18
C ALA A 118 8.30 -12.98 -7.52
N LEU A 119 7.15 -12.65 -8.14
CA LEU A 119 5.83 -13.11 -7.67
C LEU A 119 5.72 -14.64 -7.72
N TRP A 120 6.14 -15.24 -8.83
CA TRP A 120 6.14 -16.69 -8.96
C TRP A 120 7.03 -17.35 -7.92
N ALA A 121 8.26 -16.88 -7.74
CA ALA A 121 9.17 -17.37 -6.70
C ALA A 121 8.57 -17.21 -5.30
N GLY A 122 8.00 -16.05 -5.00
CA GLY A 122 7.33 -15.79 -3.72
C GLY A 122 6.16 -16.75 -3.43
N MET A 123 5.35 -17.07 -4.44
CA MET A 123 4.28 -18.05 -4.30
C MET A 123 4.83 -19.46 -4.02
N ARG A 124 5.96 -19.83 -4.60
CA ARG A 124 6.61 -21.15 -4.38
C ARG A 124 7.23 -21.29 -2.99
N VAL A 125 7.57 -20.17 -2.35
CA VAL A 125 8.17 -20.13 -1.00
C VAL A 125 7.10 -20.00 0.10
N GLY A 126 5.81 -19.87 -0.26
CA GLY A 126 4.72 -19.83 0.72
C GLY A 126 3.93 -18.50 0.74
N GLY A 127 4.17 -17.59 -0.20
CA GLY A 127 3.41 -16.34 -0.32
C GLY A 127 3.71 -15.32 0.80
N GLY A 128 2.71 -14.54 1.20
CA GLY A 128 2.84 -13.55 2.28
C GLY A 128 3.93 -12.50 2.00
N ALA A 129 4.84 -12.30 2.93
CA ALA A 129 5.93 -11.33 2.81
C ALA A 129 6.89 -11.62 1.63
N ALA A 130 7.01 -12.88 1.20
CA ALA A 130 7.83 -13.26 0.05
C ALA A 130 7.30 -12.69 -1.28
N LEU A 131 6.04 -12.25 -1.35
CA LEU A 131 5.47 -11.59 -2.52
C LEU A 131 5.82 -10.10 -2.61
N ILE A 132 6.27 -9.48 -1.52
CA ILE A 132 6.51 -8.04 -1.45
C ILE A 132 7.46 -7.54 -2.55
N PRO A 133 8.65 -8.13 -2.78
CA PRO A 133 9.54 -7.64 -3.84
C PRO A 133 8.89 -7.65 -5.21
N GLY A 134 8.15 -8.71 -5.55
CA GLY A 134 7.42 -8.79 -6.81
C GLY A 134 6.31 -7.74 -6.94
N LEU A 135 5.58 -7.47 -5.85
CA LEU A 135 4.52 -6.46 -5.80
C LEU A 135 5.06 -5.02 -5.93
N LEU A 136 6.20 -4.73 -5.27
CA LEU A 136 6.89 -3.46 -5.42
C LEU A 136 7.30 -3.22 -6.87
N LEU A 137 7.90 -4.25 -7.52
CA LEU A 137 8.28 -4.21 -8.94
C LEU A 137 7.05 -4.10 -9.85
N ALA A 138 5.92 -4.76 -9.53
CA ALA A 138 4.67 -4.62 -10.28
C ALA A 138 4.19 -3.18 -10.30
N GLY A 139 4.19 -2.52 -9.14
CA GLY A 139 3.83 -1.10 -9.03
C GLY A 139 4.74 -0.20 -9.85
N MET A 140 6.05 -0.46 -9.82
CA MET A 140 7.02 0.24 -10.65
C MET A 140 6.75 0.02 -12.13
N ALA A 141 6.56 -1.22 -12.58
CA ALA A 141 6.26 -1.57 -13.97
C ALA A 141 4.97 -0.89 -14.48
N VAL A 142 3.89 -0.91 -13.70
CA VAL A 142 2.63 -0.22 -14.05
C VAL A 142 2.85 1.28 -14.25
N MET A 143 3.68 1.92 -13.41
CA MET A 143 3.95 3.35 -13.54
C MET A 143 4.84 3.70 -14.73
N GLU A 144 5.70 2.79 -15.17
CA GLU A 144 6.55 2.96 -16.33
C GLU A 144 5.83 2.65 -17.64
N LEU A 145 5.08 1.56 -17.68
CA LEU A 145 4.33 1.12 -18.87
C LEU A 145 3.09 1.98 -19.15
N ARG A 146 2.55 2.65 -18.12
CA ARG A 146 1.40 3.57 -18.22
C ARG A 146 0.23 2.98 -19.02
N PRO A 147 -0.37 1.86 -18.58
CA PRO A 147 -1.48 1.26 -19.28
C PRO A 147 -2.63 2.26 -19.43
N SER A 148 -3.29 2.26 -20.60
CA SER A 148 -4.39 3.18 -20.84
C SER A 148 -5.63 2.77 -20.02
N ARG A 149 -6.46 3.76 -19.63
CA ARG A 149 -7.67 3.51 -18.81
C ARG A 149 -8.66 2.53 -19.44
N ARG A 150 -8.65 2.38 -20.76
CA ARG A 150 -9.51 1.40 -21.47
C ARG A 150 -9.30 -0.03 -21.00
N TRP A 151 -8.13 -0.36 -20.43
CA TRP A 151 -7.80 -1.69 -19.91
C TRP A 151 -8.31 -1.94 -18.50
N LEU A 152 -8.84 -0.92 -17.80
CA LEU A 152 -9.32 -1.11 -16.41
C LEU A 152 -10.50 -2.07 -16.34
N LEU A 153 -11.50 -1.94 -17.22
CA LEU A 153 -12.67 -2.81 -17.21
C LEU A 153 -12.33 -4.26 -17.57
N PRO A 154 -11.59 -4.55 -18.67
CA PRO A 154 -11.13 -5.92 -18.95
C PRO A 154 -10.25 -6.49 -17.83
N ALA A 155 -9.35 -5.69 -17.26
CA ALA A 155 -8.50 -6.11 -16.14
C ALA A 155 -9.33 -6.45 -14.89
N PHE A 156 -10.34 -5.63 -14.57
CA PHE A 156 -11.27 -5.91 -13.48
C PHE A 156 -12.02 -7.23 -13.72
N ALA A 157 -12.65 -7.40 -14.90
CA ALA A 157 -13.42 -8.58 -15.21
C ALA A 157 -12.56 -9.86 -15.16
N LEU A 158 -11.37 -9.84 -15.80
CA LEU A 158 -10.45 -10.97 -15.78
C LEU A 158 -9.96 -11.29 -14.36
N SER A 159 -9.52 -10.29 -13.62
CA SER A 159 -9.00 -10.50 -12.27
C SER A 159 -10.09 -10.95 -11.29
N ALA A 160 -11.33 -10.47 -11.44
CA ALA A 160 -12.46 -10.91 -10.61
C ALA A 160 -12.81 -12.39 -10.89
N VAL A 161 -12.89 -12.79 -12.17
CA VAL A 161 -13.12 -14.19 -12.55
C VAL A 161 -11.99 -15.09 -12.03
N MET A 162 -10.73 -14.70 -12.26
CA MET A 162 -9.57 -15.47 -11.78
C MET A 162 -9.57 -15.58 -10.25
N SER A 163 -9.88 -14.48 -9.53
CA SER A 163 -9.97 -14.51 -8.08
C SER A 163 -11.05 -15.47 -7.58
N ALA A 164 -12.23 -15.43 -8.20
CA ALA A 164 -13.32 -16.35 -7.86
C ALA A 164 -12.92 -17.81 -8.13
N THR A 165 -12.31 -18.08 -9.28
CA THR A 165 -11.86 -19.43 -9.66
C THR A 165 -10.79 -19.97 -8.72
N PHE A 166 -9.72 -19.21 -8.46
CA PHE A 166 -8.65 -19.69 -7.59
C PHE A 166 -9.08 -19.79 -6.12
N THR A 167 -9.94 -18.88 -5.65
CA THR A 167 -10.51 -18.98 -4.30
C THR A 167 -11.42 -20.20 -4.17
N TRP A 168 -12.23 -20.49 -5.18
CA TRP A 168 -13.06 -21.69 -5.21
C TRP A 168 -12.22 -22.98 -5.23
N LEU A 169 -11.17 -23.04 -6.08
CA LEU A 169 -10.25 -24.19 -6.12
C LEU A 169 -9.52 -24.37 -4.80
N TRP A 170 -9.13 -23.28 -4.14
CA TRP A 170 -8.50 -23.35 -2.81
C TRP A 170 -9.45 -23.91 -1.75
N LEU A 171 -10.71 -23.49 -1.75
CA LEU A 171 -11.72 -23.96 -0.80
C LEU A 171 -12.19 -25.40 -1.09
N ALA A 172 -12.20 -25.82 -2.36
CA ALA A 172 -12.62 -27.16 -2.76
C ALA A 172 -11.55 -28.22 -2.50
N GLU A 173 -10.28 -27.83 -2.33
CA GLU A 173 -9.13 -28.70 -2.10
C GLU A 173 -9.17 -29.99 -2.95
N PRO A 174 -9.28 -29.91 -4.31
CA PRO A 174 -9.45 -31.08 -5.13
C PRO A 174 -8.23 -32.02 -5.04
N GLU A 175 -8.48 -33.33 -4.84
CA GLU A 175 -7.44 -34.34 -4.84
C GLU A 175 -6.67 -34.33 -6.16
N GLY A 176 -5.33 -34.35 -6.09
CA GLY A 176 -4.48 -34.32 -7.29
C GLY A 176 -4.36 -32.93 -7.96
N ALA A 177 -4.72 -31.86 -7.29
CA ALA A 177 -4.54 -30.52 -7.82
C ALA A 177 -3.07 -30.26 -8.24
N PRO A 178 -2.83 -29.69 -9.45
CA PRO A 178 -1.47 -29.46 -9.94
C PRO A 178 -0.72 -28.37 -9.19
N LEU A 179 -1.43 -27.54 -8.41
CA LEU A 179 -0.90 -26.45 -7.60
C LEU A 179 -1.15 -26.72 -6.12
N SER A 180 -0.19 -26.34 -5.28
CA SER A 180 -0.36 -26.45 -3.84
C SER A 180 -1.46 -25.50 -3.32
N SER A 181 -2.11 -25.84 -2.21
CA SER A 181 -3.14 -25.02 -1.55
C SER A 181 -2.64 -23.57 -1.32
N TRP A 182 -1.38 -23.38 -0.89
CA TRP A 182 -0.75 -22.07 -0.74
C TRP A 182 -0.62 -21.28 -2.06
N THR A 183 -0.34 -21.97 -3.16
CA THR A 183 -0.25 -21.31 -4.47
C THR A 183 -1.64 -20.88 -4.95
N LEU A 184 -2.65 -21.73 -4.79
CA LEU A 184 -4.04 -21.40 -5.11
C LEU A 184 -4.54 -20.21 -4.30
N TYR A 185 -4.31 -20.24 -2.98
CA TYR A 185 -4.62 -19.11 -2.09
C TYR A 185 -3.93 -17.82 -2.55
N SER A 186 -2.63 -17.87 -2.84
CA SER A 186 -1.85 -16.69 -3.26
C SER A 186 -2.33 -16.12 -4.60
N LEU A 187 -2.67 -16.99 -5.56
CA LEU A 187 -3.25 -16.58 -6.83
C LEU A 187 -4.63 -15.95 -6.65
N GLY A 188 -5.50 -16.51 -5.80
CA GLY A 188 -6.80 -15.95 -5.45
C GLY A 188 -6.66 -14.58 -4.78
N ALA A 189 -5.71 -14.44 -3.85
CA ALA A 189 -5.44 -13.19 -3.15
C ALA A 189 -4.87 -12.10 -4.08
N LEU A 190 -3.88 -12.42 -4.94
CA LEU A 190 -3.27 -11.48 -5.88
C LEU A 190 -4.25 -11.01 -6.95
N THR A 191 -5.02 -11.94 -7.53
CA THR A 191 -6.05 -11.60 -8.52
C THR A 191 -7.19 -10.83 -7.87
N GLY A 192 -7.57 -11.15 -6.63
CA GLY A 192 -8.52 -10.39 -5.82
C GLY A 192 -8.04 -8.98 -5.51
N ALA A 193 -6.76 -8.81 -5.19
CA ALA A 193 -6.16 -7.49 -5.01
C ALA A 193 -6.22 -6.66 -6.31
N ALA A 194 -5.93 -7.27 -7.46
CA ALA A 194 -6.05 -6.64 -8.76
C ALA A 194 -7.50 -6.26 -9.08
N ALA A 195 -8.48 -7.13 -8.77
CA ALA A 195 -9.90 -6.83 -8.93
C ALA A 195 -10.33 -5.66 -8.04
N TYR A 196 -9.93 -5.64 -6.77
CA TYR A 196 -10.26 -4.54 -5.85
C TYR A 196 -9.64 -3.21 -6.30
N ALA A 197 -8.37 -3.23 -6.72
CA ALA A 197 -7.70 -2.01 -7.19
C ALA A 197 -8.32 -1.47 -8.47
N THR A 198 -8.55 -2.33 -9.49
CA THR A 198 -9.14 -1.93 -10.77
C THR A 198 -10.61 -1.55 -10.61
N GLY A 199 -11.39 -2.31 -9.83
CA GLY A 199 -12.77 -2.00 -9.49
C GLY A 199 -12.89 -0.64 -8.77
N PHE A 200 -12.04 -0.36 -7.78
CA PHE A 200 -12.00 0.93 -7.11
C PHE A 200 -11.71 2.09 -8.08
N LEU A 201 -10.81 1.89 -9.04
CA LEU A 201 -10.47 2.91 -10.05
C LEU A 201 -11.57 3.12 -11.11
N LEU A 202 -12.48 2.16 -11.27
CA LEU A 202 -13.68 2.29 -12.13
C LEU A 202 -14.82 3.04 -11.43
N LEU A 203 -14.86 3.05 -10.10
CA LEU A 203 -15.88 3.77 -9.33
C LEU A 203 -15.75 5.29 -9.49
N PRO A 204 -16.85 6.05 -9.32
CA PRO A 204 -16.79 7.48 -9.19
C PRO A 204 -15.82 7.88 -8.09
N ARG A 205 -15.22 9.04 -8.22
CA ARG A 205 -14.15 9.52 -7.33
C ARG A 205 -14.55 9.44 -5.85
N MET A 206 -13.97 8.50 -5.13
CA MET A 206 -14.22 8.23 -3.71
C MET A 206 -13.37 9.16 -2.83
N ARG A 207 -13.80 10.44 -2.74
CA ARG A 207 -13.04 11.52 -2.06
C ARG A 207 -12.76 11.25 -0.58
N ILE A 208 -13.58 10.43 0.09
CA ILE A 208 -13.43 10.11 1.51
C ILE A 208 -12.11 9.40 1.82
N PHE A 209 -11.58 8.62 0.88
CA PHE A 209 -10.32 7.89 1.05
C PHE A 209 -9.07 8.74 0.77
N GLU A 210 -9.19 9.89 0.06
CA GLU A 210 -8.04 10.75 -0.26
C GLU A 210 -7.27 11.22 1.00
N PRO A 211 -7.92 11.74 2.06
CA PRO A 211 -7.24 12.12 3.30
C PRO A 211 -6.53 10.96 3.99
N MET A 212 -7.18 9.80 4.05
CA MET A 212 -6.60 8.61 4.68
C MET A 212 -5.33 8.15 3.96
N GLY A 213 -5.35 8.11 2.62
CA GLY A 213 -4.16 7.74 1.84
C GLY A 213 -3.04 8.78 1.89
N ARG A 214 -3.38 10.05 2.14
CA ARG A 214 -2.39 11.11 2.38
C ARG A 214 -1.69 10.99 3.73
N MET A 215 -2.35 10.37 4.70
CA MET A 215 -1.87 10.08 6.04
C MET A 215 -1.66 8.57 6.26
N ALA A 216 -1.31 7.84 5.18
CA ALA A 216 -1.24 6.38 5.21
C ALA A 216 -0.25 5.83 6.25
N LEU A 217 0.93 6.46 6.42
CA LEU A 217 1.91 6.05 7.42
C LEU A 217 1.39 6.32 8.84
N THR A 218 0.83 7.51 9.07
CA THR A 218 0.24 7.88 10.36
C THR A 218 -0.92 6.93 10.70
N ASN A 219 -1.82 6.67 9.75
CA ASN A 219 -2.96 5.78 9.95
C ASN A 219 -2.52 4.32 10.16
N TYR A 220 -1.51 3.86 9.42
CA TYR A 220 -0.96 2.52 9.61
C TYR A 220 -0.37 2.35 11.02
N VAL A 221 0.52 3.26 11.44
CA VAL A 221 1.17 3.18 12.75
C VAL A 221 0.17 3.36 13.89
N SER A 222 -0.76 4.32 13.80
CA SER A 222 -1.81 4.47 14.82
C SER A 222 -2.74 3.26 14.89
N GLY A 223 -3.05 2.65 13.73
CA GLY A 223 -3.83 1.41 13.65
C GLY A 223 -3.14 0.24 14.33
N THR A 224 -1.83 0.04 14.11
CA THR A 224 -1.08 -1.04 14.79
C THR A 224 -1.05 -0.84 16.30
N VAL A 225 -0.96 0.41 16.79
CA VAL A 225 -1.08 0.69 18.24
C VAL A 225 -2.45 0.27 18.76
N VAL A 226 -3.54 0.63 18.09
CA VAL A 226 -4.90 0.23 18.51
C VAL A 226 -5.04 -1.29 18.55
N ILE A 227 -4.58 -2.00 17.51
CA ILE A 227 -4.65 -3.47 17.41
C ILE A 227 -3.89 -4.14 18.55
N THR A 228 -2.74 -3.60 18.96
CA THR A 228 -1.93 -4.17 20.04
C THR A 228 -2.68 -4.20 21.38
N PHE A 229 -3.54 -3.22 21.64
CA PHE A 229 -4.23 -3.08 22.94
C PHE A 229 -5.70 -3.49 22.91
N VAL A 230 -6.36 -3.49 21.73
CA VAL A 230 -7.80 -3.74 21.60
C VAL A 230 -8.06 -4.66 20.40
N THR A 231 -8.39 -5.91 20.69
CA THR A 231 -8.54 -6.93 19.62
C THR A 231 -9.98 -7.39 19.39
N GLN A 232 -10.86 -7.27 20.38
CA GLN A 232 -12.23 -7.78 20.33
C GLN A 232 -13.26 -6.72 20.73
N PRO A 233 -14.46 -6.72 20.12
CA PRO A 233 -14.87 -7.45 18.91
C PRO A 233 -14.28 -6.87 17.63
N VAL A 234 -13.76 -7.72 16.73
CA VAL A 234 -12.95 -7.37 15.55
C VAL A 234 -13.61 -6.31 14.66
N LEU A 235 -14.84 -6.55 14.22
CA LEU A 235 -15.54 -5.64 13.30
C LEU A 235 -15.82 -4.28 13.92
N VAL A 236 -16.12 -4.25 15.23
CA VAL A 236 -16.37 -3.00 15.96
C VAL A 236 -15.07 -2.22 16.11
N VAL A 237 -13.98 -2.86 16.55
CA VAL A 237 -12.67 -2.22 16.70
C VAL A 237 -12.15 -1.70 15.37
N ALA A 238 -12.15 -2.53 14.33
CA ALA A 238 -11.75 -2.13 12.99
C ALA A 238 -12.62 -0.99 12.46
N GLY A 239 -13.96 -1.11 12.58
CA GLY A 239 -14.91 -0.11 12.10
C GLY A 239 -14.74 1.25 12.78
N ILE A 240 -14.70 1.27 14.12
CA ILE A 240 -14.48 2.51 14.89
C ILE A 240 -13.14 3.14 14.53
N THR A 241 -12.08 2.33 14.43
CA THR A 241 -10.74 2.85 14.10
C THR A 241 -10.71 3.44 12.69
N ILE A 242 -11.28 2.76 11.69
CA ILE A 242 -11.35 3.27 10.31
C ILE A 242 -12.13 4.59 10.26
N VAL A 243 -13.29 4.67 10.92
CA VAL A 243 -14.09 5.90 10.97
C VAL A 243 -13.33 7.03 11.66
N ALA A 244 -12.73 6.76 12.82
CA ALA A 244 -11.92 7.73 13.55
C ALA A 244 -10.73 8.23 12.69
N GLN A 245 -10.00 7.33 12.05
CA GLN A 245 -8.90 7.67 11.14
C GLN A 245 -9.35 8.50 9.94
N ALA A 246 -10.53 8.21 9.36
CA ALA A 246 -11.10 8.98 8.27
C ALA A 246 -11.44 10.41 8.71
N LEU A 247 -12.12 10.56 9.85
CA LEU A 247 -12.51 11.85 10.42
C LEU A 247 -11.28 12.68 10.83
N ILE A 248 -10.34 12.07 11.54
CA ILE A 248 -9.09 12.71 11.98
C ILE A 248 -8.27 13.13 10.76
N SER A 249 -8.10 12.27 9.76
CA SER A 249 -7.34 12.59 8.55
C SER A 249 -7.98 13.75 7.77
N TRP A 250 -9.31 13.76 7.65
CA TRP A 250 -10.03 14.81 6.98
C TRP A 250 -9.91 16.16 7.73
N TRP A 251 -10.12 16.15 9.05
CA TRP A 251 -9.99 17.33 9.89
C TRP A 251 -8.56 17.86 9.90
N TRP A 252 -7.57 17.01 10.13
CA TRP A 252 -6.16 17.35 10.19
C TRP A 252 -5.66 18.03 8.92
N LEU A 253 -5.99 17.45 7.77
CA LEU A 253 -5.54 17.96 6.47
C LEU A 253 -6.24 19.25 6.02
N ARG A 254 -7.17 19.79 6.79
CA ARG A 254 -7.68 21.17 6.61
C ARG A 254 -6.65 22.20 7.05
N ALA A 255 -5.99 21.97 8.18
CA ALA A 255 -5.00 22.88 8.76
C ALA A 255 -3.56 22.59 8.30
N PHE A 256 -3.24 21.30 8.09
CA PHE A 256 -1.89 20.84 7.81
C PHE A 256 -1.75 20.25 6.39
N ARG A 257 -0.52 20.31 5.86
CA ARG A 257 -0.19 19.81 4.51
C ARG A 257 0.01 18.31 4.47
N TYR A 258 0.52 17.74 5.55
CA TYR A 258 0.96 16.35 5.70
C TYR A 258 0.44 15.79 7.01
N GLY A 259 0.30 14.47 7.11
CA GLY A 259 0.13 13.80 8.40
C GLY A 259 1.37 13.97 9.27
N PRO A 260 1.24 13.75 10.60
CA PRO A 260 2.36 13.92 11.53
C PRO A 260 3.60 13.11 11.14
N LEU A 261 3.46 11.79 10.95
CA LEU A 261 4.58 10.92 10.60
C LEU A 261 5.09 11.15 9.17
N GLU A 262 4.20 11.48 8.23
CA GLU A 262 4.58 11.84 6.86
C GLU A 262 5.41 13.13 6.83
N TRP A 263 5.10 14.07 7.70
CA TRP A 263 5.85 15.31 7.84
C TRP A 263 7.24 15.05 8.42
N VAL A 264 7.34 14.31 9.54
CA VAL A 264 8.62 13.92 10.15
C VAL A 264 9.47 13.19 9.12
N TRP A 265 8.92 12.16 8.47
CA TRP A 265 9.62 11.39 7.44
C TRP A 265 10.13 12.26 6.30
N ARG A 266 9.35 13.26 5.88
CA ARG A 266 9.73 14.19 4.84
C ARG A 266 10.85 15.13 5.26
N CYS A 267 10.81 15.67 6.47
CA CYS A 267 11.87 16.51 7.02
C CYS A 267 13.20 15.72 7.12
N LEU A 268 13.14 14.52 7.67
CA LEU A 268 14.30 13.63 7.80
C LEU A 268 14.87 13.22 6.42
N THR A 269 14.01 12.97 5.44
CA THR A 269 14.44 12.60 4.08
C THR A 269 15.14 13.76 3.36
N ARG A 270 14.64 15.00 3.53
CA ARG A 270 15.17 16.19 2.85
C ARG A 270 16.30 16.86 3.62
N LEU A 271 16.44 16.55 4.92
CA LEU A 271 17.32 17.24 5.87
C LEU A 271 17.00 18.74 6.00
N GLU A 272 15.73 19.08 5.77
CA GLU A 272 15.21 20.45 5.82
C GLU A 272 13.87 20.45 6.56
N ARG A 273 13.59 21.51 7.30
CA ARG A 273 12.27 21.71 7.91
C ARG A 273 11.27 22.12 6.85
N VAL A 274 10.44 21.18 6.41
CA VAL A 274 9.37 21.45 5.43
C VAL A 274 8.20 22.17 6.12
N SER A 275 7.62 23.19 5.46
CA SER A 275 6.42 23.88 5.97
C SER A 275 5.31 22.90 6.30
N PHE A 276 4.81 22.96 7.54
CA PHE A 276 3.80 22.03 8.06
C PHE A 276 2.38 22.55 7.86
N ARG A 277 2.16 23.86 8.12
CA ARG A 277 0.85 24.50 7.97
C ARG A 277 0.57 24.89 6.52
N ARG A 278 -0.71 25.02 6.17
CA ARG A 278 -1.12 25.45 4.83
C ARG A 278 -0.88 26.96 4.60
N ASP A 279 -0.92 27.76 5.65
CA ASP A 279 -0.84 29.23 5.61
C ASP A 279 0.59 29.78 5.61
N ASP A 280 1.62 28.92 5.72
CA ASP A 280 3.03 29.33 5.72
C ASP A 280 3.55 29.83 4.34
N HIS A 281 2.68 29.96 3.36
CA HIS A 281 2.95 30.69 2.10
C HIS A 281 2.24 32.06 2.12
N ARG A 282 2.68 32.96 3.01
CA ARG A 282 2.57 34.38 2.66
C ARG A 282 3.53 34.63 1.48
N PRO A 283 3.10 35.22 0.36
CA PRO A 283 4.06 35.72 -0.61
C PRO A 283 5.01 36.64 0.16
N VAL A 284 6.30 36.42 -0.02
CA VAL A 284 7.30 37.43 0.40
C VAL A 284 6.83 38.72 -0.24
N PRO A 285 6.60 39.80 0.54
CA PRO A 285 6.29 41.08 -0.06
C PRO A 285 7.45 41.40 -1.01
N ASP A 286 7.10 41.70 -2.26
CA ASP A 286 8.08 42.09 -3.27
C ASP A 286 8.84 43.31 -2.71
N PRO A 287 10.15 43.23 -2.43
CA PRO A 287 10.88 44.39 -1.92
C PRO A 287 11.19 45.30 -3.07
N GLY A 288 10.20 46.07 -3.53
CA GLY A 288 10.46 47.18 -4.44
C GLY A 288 9.63 47.22 -5.68
N LEU A 289 8.52 47.90 -5.55
CA LEU A 289 8.13 48.89 -6.57
C LEU A 289 7.85 50.19 -5.80
N PRO A 290 8.52 51.32 -6.19
CA PRO A 290 8.28 52.59 -5.58
C PRO A 290 6.89 53.12 -5.93
#